data_49f610eb19d55452a9622d137de61566
#
_entry.id   49f610eb19d55452a9622d137de61566
#
_cell.length_a   1.000
_cell.length_b   1.000
_cell.length_c   1.000
_cell.angle_alpha   90.00
_cell.angle_beta   90.00
_cell.angle_gamma   90.00
#
_symmetry.space_group_name_H-M   'P 1'
#
loop_
_entity.id
_entity.type
_entity.pdbx_description
1 polymer ?
#
loop_
_entity_poly.entity_id
_entity_poly.type
_entity_poly.pdbx_seq_one_letter_code
_entity_poly.pdbx_strand_id
1 'polypeptide(L)'
;MKYDIKSIYNQDLPPSVIAFLSYLETIKGKSINTIEAYKVDLTMFLRFIKAYKGLSSDDLEFEDIPINDVDKALLQQISLTDLYAFISFTEKHRNNGNYARARKVATLKSFFNYLNNKTKIINENPATELESPKINQRNPVYLTLGESRTLLHSMDKSEKNYERDYCIVTIFLNCGLRLSELCGINISRIKDDTLTVIGKGNKERTVYLNQTTLSAIDDYLKVRDASKVAESDKDALFISSKNNRINKRSVERIVKKHIKAAGLDSDKYTPHKLRHTAATLMYKHGNVDIRSLQDILGHENISTTQIYTHVDDERLREAVKSNPLNQDETI
;
A
#
# COMPACT_ATOMS: atom_id res chain seq x y z
N MET A 1 19.67 -31.76 8.41
CA MET A 1 19.56 -30.32 8.68
C MET A 1 19.21 -30.10 10.15
N LYS A 2 20.06 -29.47 10.96
CA LYS A 2 19.67 -29.03 12.30
C LYS A 2 18.92 -27.70 12.12
N TYR A 3 17.64 -27.70 12.39
CA TYR A 3 16.87 -26.46 12.44
C TYR A 3 17.35 -25.64 13.65
N ASP A 4 17.81 -24.41 13.41
CA ASP A 4 18.12 -23.49 14.50
C ASP A 4 16.80 -22.84 14.99
N ILE A 5 16.13 -23.56 15.89
CA ILE A 5 14.87 -23.11 16.49
C ILE A 5 15.08 -21.82 17.30
N LYS A 6 16.32 -21.54 17.77
CA LYS A 6 16.62 -20.31 18.50
C LYS A 6 16.61 -19.06 17.61
N SER A 7 16.83 -19.20 16.31
CA SER A 7 16.75 -18.07 15.36
C SER A 7 15.32 -17.55 15.15
N ILE A 8 14.31 -18.33 15.52
CA ILE A 8 12.89 -17.93 15.48
C ILE A 8 12.59 -16.89 16.59
N TYR A 9 13.38 -16.87 17.66
CA TYR A 9 13.21 -15.97 18.80
C TYR A 9 14.10 -14.74 18.61
N ASN A 10 13.50 -13.63 18.19
CA ASN A 10 14.16 -12.34 18.30
C ASN A 10 14.31 -12.02 19.80
N GLN A 11 15.53 -12.11 20.34
CA GLN A 11 15.84 -11.92 21.76
C GLN A 11 15.46 -10.53 22.30
N ASP A 12 15.21 -9.57 21.40
CA ASP A 12 14.88 -8.19 21.75
C ASP A 12 13.38 -7.95 22.00
N LEU A 13 12.53 -8.96 21.76
CA LEU A 13 11.08 -8.86 21.92
C LEU A 13 10.55 -9.76 23.03
N PRO A 14 9.47 -9.33 23.72
CA PRO A 14 8.80 -10.18 24.70
C PRO A 14 8.22 -11.45 24.07
N PRO A 15 8.18 -12.60 24.78
CA PRO A 15 7.59 -13.83 24.27
C PRO A 15 6.13 -13.66 23.77
N SER A 16 5.34 -12.81 24.44
CA SER A 16 3.95 -12.53 24.06
C SER A 16 3.84 -11.83 22.69
N VAL A 17 4.77 -10.92 22.37
CA VAL A 17 4.84 -10.24 21.06
C VAL A 17 5.30 -11.20 19.98
N ILE A 18 6.32 -12.01 20.25
CA ILE A 18 6.82 -13.04 19.31
C ILE A 18 5.68 -14.01 18.94
N ALA A 19 4.99 -14.54 19.95
CA ALA A 19 3.86 -15.46 19.74
C ALA A 19 2.73 -14.81 18.94
N PHE A 20 2.41 -13.54 19.19
CA PHE A 20 1.41 -12.79 18.43
C PHE A 20 1.81 -12.59 16.97
N LEU A 21 3.04 -12.17 16.70
CA LEU A 21 3.53 -11.96 15.33
C LEU A 21 3.54 -13.28 14.55
N SER A 22 4.00 -14.37 15.17
CA SER A 22 3.94 -15.72 14.59
C SER A 22 2.51 -16.17 14.30
N TYR A 23 1.56 -15.89 15.21
CA TYR A 23 0.13 -16.16 14.98
C TYR A 23 -0.42 -15.37 13.78
N LEU A 24 -0.03 -14.11 13.64
CA LEU A 24 -0.44 -13.29 12.49
C LEU A 24 0.10 -13.83 11.17
N GLU A 25 1.33 -14.30 11.16
CA GLU A 25 1.99 -14.86 9.99
C GLU A 25 1.39 -16.22 9.62
N THR A 26 1.44 -17.18 10.54
CA THR A 26 1.16 -18.58 10.24
C THR A 26 -0.33 -18.91 10.21
N ILE A 27 -1.14 -18.30 11.09
CA ILE A 27 -2.57 -18.59 11.21
C ILE A 27 -3.43 -17.57 10.48
N LYS A 28 -3.08 -16.28 10.55
CA LYS A 28 -3.86 -15.22 9.91
C LYS A 28 -3.40 -14.90 8.49
N GLY A 29 -2.29 -15.46 8.01
CA GLY A 29 -1.74 -15.22 6.68
C GLY A 29 -1.47 -13.74 6.38
N LYS A 30 -1.08 -12.95 7.41
CA LYS A 30 -0.78 -11.53 7.21
C LYS A 30 0.52 -11.37 6.44
N SER A 31 0.58 -10.34 5.60
CA SER A 31 1.80 -10.04 4.84
C SER A 31 2.96 -9.64 5.77
N ILE A 32 4.19 -9.93 5.34
CA ILE A 32 5.41 -9.55 6.06
C ILE A 32 5.43 -8.04 6.39
N ASN A 33 4.99 -7.18 5.48
CA ASN A 33 4.92 -5.74 5.72
C ASN A 33 3.94 -5.38 6.87
N THR A 34 2.85 -6.13 7.01
CA THR A 34 1.89 -5.95 8.12
C THR A 34 2.51 -6.38 9.45
N ILE A 35 3.24 -7.49 9.44
CA ILE A 35 3.93 -8.04 10.60
C ILE A 35 5.01 -7.08 11.08
N GLU A 36 5.85 -6.59 10.17
CA GLU A 36 6.88 -5.60 10.48
C GLU A 36 6.28 -4.27 11.00
N ALA A 37 5.18 -3.81 10.42
CA ALA A 37 4.50 -2.62 10.91
C ALA A 37 3.95 -2.81 12.34
N TYR A 38 3.38 -3.99 12.63
CA TYR A 38 2.88 -4.31 13.97
C TYR A 38 4.01 -4.47 14.97
N LYS A 39 5.13 -5.10 14.57
CA LYS A 39 6.35 -5.20 15.37
C LYS A 39 6.85 -3.82 15.80
N VAL A 40 6.99 -2.88 14.85
CA VAL A 40 7.42 -1.50 15.14
C VAL A 40 6.44 -0.80 16.08
N ASP A 41 5.12 -0.94 15.86
CA ASP A 41 4.12 -0.31 16.70
C ASP A 41 4.14 -0.85 18.13
N LEU A 42 4.26 -2.18 18.30
CA LEU A 42 4.30 -2.82 19.63
C LEU A 42 5.61 -2.52 20.35
N THR A 43 6.73 -2.49 19.65
CA THR A 43 8.02 -2.08 20.23
C THR A 43 7.92 -0.66 20.80
N MET A 44 7.40 0.28 20.01
CA MET A 44 7.19 1.67 20.47
C MET A 44 6.22 1.75 21.65
N PHE A 45 5.13 0.98 21.60
CA PHE A 45 4.14 0.95 22.66
C PHE A 45 4.72 0.43 23.98
N LEU A 46 5.43 -0.67 23.97
CA LEU A 46 5.99 -1.27 25.19
C LEU A 46 7.13 -0.41 25.79
N ARG A 47 7.93 0.23 24.95
CA ARG A 47 8.90 1.26 25.41
C ARG A 47 8.19 2.41 26.10
N PHE A 48 7.11 2.92 25.49
CA PHE A 48 6.30 3.97 26.09
C PHE A 48 5.73 3.54 27.46
N ILE A 49 5.16 2.35 27.55
CA ILE A 49 4.60 1.83 28.81
C ILE A 49 5.64 1.75 29.91
N LYS A 50 6.86 1.25 29.60
CA LYS A 50 7.95 1.19 30.57
C LYS A 50 8.37 2.58 31.06
N ALA A 51 8.58 3.51 30.15
CA ALA A 51 8.91 4.89 30.50
C ALA A 51 7.77 5.55 31.29
N TYR A 52 6.54 5.43 30.83
CA TYR A 52 5.37 6.05 31.42
C TYR A 52 5.07 5.54 32.86
N LYS A 53 5.37 4.29 33.13
CA LYS A 53 5.21 3.67 34.47
C LYS A 53 6.48 3.75 35.35
N GLY A 54 7.54 4.43 34.88
CA GLY A 54 8.81 4.54 35.64
C GLY A 54 9.56 3.22 35.78
N LEU A 55 9.42 2.32 34.78
CA LEU A 55 10.08 1.00 34.76
C LEU A 55 11.34 0.99 33.88
N SER A 56 11.78 2.14 33.40
CA SER A 56 13.04 2.33 32.68
C SER A 56 13.92 3.32 33.42
N SER A 57 15.27 3.20 33.26
CA SER A 57 16.18 4.21 33.77
C SER A 57 15.99 5.52 33.01
N ASP A 58 16.04 6.66 33.71
CA ASP A 58 15.93 8.01 33.13
C ASP A 58 17.15 8.35 32.24
N ASP A 59 18.26 7.62 32.35
CA ASP A 59 19.48 7.81 31.57
C ASP A 59 19.42 7.17 30.17
N LEU A 60 18.37 6.36 29.88
CA LEU A 60 18.24 5.67 28.60
C LEU A 60 17.46 6.50 27.58
N GLU A 61 18.01 6.59 26.38
CA GLU A 61 17.23 7.11 25.24
C GLU A 61 16.01 6.20 24.99
N PHE A 62 14.90 6.81 24.54
CA PHE A 62 13.65 6.08 24.33
C PHE A 62 13.82 4.87 23.39
N GLU A 63 14.64 5.00 22.36
CA GLU A 63 14.93 3.95 21.38
C GLU A 63 15.75 2.78 21.96
N ASP A 64 16.40 2.98 23.07
CA ASP A 64 17.27 1.99 23.73
C ASP A 64 16.60 1.28 24.90
N ILE A 65 15.39 1.70 25.30
CA ILE A 65 14.63 1.02 26.36
C ILE A 65 14.40 -0.44 25.98
N PRO A 66 14.95 -1.41 26.73
CA PRO A 66 14.74 -2.84 26.47
C PRO A 66 13.29 -3.22 26.79
N ILE A 67 12.73 -4.12 25.99
CA ILE A 67 11.33 -4.58 26.16
C ILE A 67 11.22 -6.10 26.30
N ASN A 68 12.31 -6.84 26.16
CA ASN A 68 12.34 -8.29 26.24
C ASN A 68 11.93 -8.84 27.63
N ASP A 69 12.03 -8.01 28.65
CA ASP A 69 11.64 -8.27 30.04
C ASP A 69 10.16 -8.00 30.35
N VAL A 70 9.39 -7.51 29.37
CA VAL A 70 7.94 -7.29 29.55
C VAL A 70 7.24 -8.62 29.76
N ASP A 71 6.75 -8.80 30.97
CA ASP A 71 6.11 -10.03 31.45
C ASP A 71 4.56 -9.94 31.44
N LYS A 72 3.94 -11.01 31.92
CA LYS A 72 2.48 -11.09 32.06
C LYS A 72 1.96 -10.08 33.09
N ALA A 73 2.68 -9.82 34.15
CA ALA A 73 2.24 -8.94 35.24
C ALA A 73 2.12 -7.50 34.72
N LEU A 74 3.11 -7.01 33.95
CA LEU A 74 3.01 -5.69 33.34
C LEU A 74 1.89 -5.60 32.31
N LEU A 75 1.69 -6.64 31.48
CA LEU A 75 0.63 -6.64 30.46
C LEU A 75 -0.78 -6.59 31.10
N GLN A 76 -0.97 -7.19 32.29
CA GLN A 76 -2.23 -7.16 33.02
C GLN A 76 -2.54 -5.83 33.69
N GLN A 77 -1.53 -4.98 33.90
CA GLN A 77 -1.67 -3.65 34.51
C GLN A 77 -1.94 -2.54 33.49
N ILE A 78 -1.96 -2.87 32.20
CA ILE A 78 -2.22 -1.90 31.15
C ILE A 78 -3.72 -1.61 31.08
N SER A 79 -4.06 -0.33 31.20
CA SER A 79 -5.43 0.17 31.20
C SER A 79 -5.77 0.90 29.89
N LEU A 80 -7.06 1.16 29.66
CA LEU A 80 -7.52 2.01 28.56
C LEU A 80 -6.88 3.42 28.60
N THR A 81 -6.68 3.96 29.80
CA THR A 81 -6.01 5.25 29.99
C THR A 81 -4.57 5.23 29.48
N ASP A 82 -3.82 4.14 29.73
CA ASP A 82 -2.45 3.97 29.22
C ASP A 82 -2.43 3.93 27.68
N LEU A 83 -3.45 3.31 27.07
CA LEU A 83 -3.58 3.26 25.61
C LEU A 83 -3.83 4.65 25.01
N TYR A 84 -4.71 5.45 25.62
CA TYR A 84 -4.94 6.83 25.17
C TYR A 84 -3.71 7.70 25.40
N ALA A 85 -3.00 7.55 26.53
CA ALA A 85 -1.74 8.25 26.79
C ALA A 85 -0.69 7.94 25.70
N PHE A 86 -0.58 6.67 25.28
CA PHE A 86 0.30 6.29 24.15
C PHE A 86 -0.11 6.95 22.84
N ILE A 87 -1.40 6.96 22.49
CA ILE A 87 -1.87 7.60 21.25
C ILE A 87 -1.57 9.11 21.28
N SER A 88 -1.77 9.78 22.43
CA SER A 88 -1.42 11.18 22.63
C SER A 88 0.10 11.42 22.49
N PHE A 89 0.93 10.54 23.09
CA PHE A 89 2.38 10.58 22.92
C PHE A 89 2.80 10.49 21.45
N THR A 90 2.20 9.56 20.68
CA THR A 90 2.54 9.41 19.26
C THR A 90 2.15 10.63 18.41
N GLU A 91 1.12 11.38 18.81
CA GLU A 91 0.76 12.65 18.18
C GLU A 91 1.75 13.75 18.53
N LYS A 92 1.92 14.02 19.84
CA LYS A 92 2.63 15.21 20.35
C LYS A 92 4.15 15.09 20.20
N HIS A 93 4.71 13.91 20.41
CA HIS A 93 6.16 13.69 20.47
C HIS A 93 6.75 12.97 19.25
N ARG A 94 5.89 12.31 18.45
CA ARG A 94 6.33 11.56 17.24
C ARG A 94 5.74 12.12 15.95
N ASN A 95 4.97 13.20 16.00
CA ASN A 95 4.34 13.85 14.84
C ASN A 95 3.52 12.88 13.98
N ASN A 96 2.87 11.88 14.60
CA ASN A 96 2.08 10.91 13.85
C ASN A 96 0.73 11.51 13.46
N GLY A 97 0.46 11.59 12.17
CA GLY A 97 -0.86 11.96 11.64
C GLY A 97 -1.93 10.90 11.92
N ASN A 98 -3.21 11.24 11.63
CA ASN A 98 -4.38 10.41 11.94
C ASN A 98 -4.28 8.98 11.40
N TYR A 99 -3.75 8.77 10.18
CA TYR A 99 -3.56 7.43 9.58
C TYR A 99 -2.57 6.56 10.37
N ALA A 100 -1.44 7.15 10.80
CA ALA A 100 -0.44 6.43 11.57
C ALA A 100 -0.97 6.06 12.96
N ARG A 101 -1.73 6.96 13.60
CA ARG A 101 -2.38 6.71 14.89
C ARG A 101 -3.49 5.66 14.77
N ALA A 102 -4.32 5.72 13.74
CA ALA A 102 -5.35 4.71 13.50
C ALA A 102 -4.76 3.31 13.27
N ARG A 103 -3.61 3.20 12.57
CA ARG A 103 -2.90 1.93 12.43
C ARG A 103 -2.42 1.42 13.79
N LYS A 104 -1.87 2.27 14.64
CA LYS A 104 -1.45 1.91 16.00
C LYS A 104 -2.61 1.42 16.86
N VAL A 105 -3.76 2.09 16.78
CA VAL A 105 -5.00 1.63 17.44
C VAL A 105 -5.38 0.23 16.93
N ALA A 106 -5.34 -0.02 15.62
CA ALA A 106 -5.64 -1.33 15.07
C ALA A 106 -4.64 -2.41 15.53
N THR A 107 -3.35 -2.06 15.63
CA THR A 107 -2.30 -2.94 16.17
C THR A 107 -2.60 -3.31 17.63
N LEU A 108 -2.89 -2.32 18.48
CA LEU A 108 -3.21 -2.52 19.89
C LEU A 108 -4.47 -3.36 20.08
N LYS A 109 -5.55 -3.04 19.37
CA LYS A 109 -6.78 -3.85 19.40
C LYS A 109 -6.53 -5.30 19.01
N SER A 110 -5.75 -5.53 17.96
CA SER A 110 -5.39 -6.88 17.51
C SER A 110 -4.55 -7.63 18.54
N PHE A 111 -3.56 -6.97 19.14
CA PHE A 111 -2.68 -7.55 20.14
C PHE A 111 -3.42 -7.89 21.43
N PHE A 112 -4.15 -6.95 22.02
CA PHE A 112 -4.88 -7.19 23.25
C PHE A 112 -6.02 -8.19 23.07
N ASN A 113 -6.67 -8.22 21.90
CA ASN A 113 -7.63 -9.27 21.55
C ASN A 113 -6.99 -10.67 21.50
N TYR A 114 -5.75 -10.76 20.98
CA TYR A 114 -4.98 -12.01 21.00
C TYR A 114 -4.63 -12.43 22.44
N LEU A 115 -4.13 -11.50 23.26
CA LEU A 115 -3.78 -11.78 24.66
C LEU A 115 -4.98 -12.23 25.50
N ASN A 116 -6.15 -11.63 25.29
CA ASN A 116 -7.35 -11.96 26.02
C ASN A 116 -8.01 -13.24 25.48
N ASN A 117 -8.28 -13.31 24.16
CA ASN A 117 -9.15 -14.36 23.61
C ASN A 117 -8.41 -15.63 23.21
N LYS A 118 -7.09 -15.55 22.89
CA LYS A 118 -6.34 -16.72 22.41
C LYS A 118 -5.42 -17.30 23.49
N THR A 119 -4.62 -16.47 24.14
CA THR A 119 -3.63 -16.94 25.12
C THR A 119 -4.09 -16.85 26.58
N LYS A 120 -5.16 -16.11 26.87
CA LYS A 120 -5.64 -15.87 28.23
C LYS A 120 -4.57 -15.28 29.17
N ILE A 121 -3.62 -14.53 28.61
CA ILE A 121 -2.58 -13.82 29.38
C ILE A 121 -3.20 -12.70 30.22
N ILE A 122 -4.20 -12.01 29.68
CA ILE A 122 -4.96 -10.99 30.38
C ILE A 122 -6.42 -11.42 30.55
N ASN A 123 -7.05 -10.99 31.64
CA ASN A 123 -8.45 -11.35 31.95
C ASN A 123 -9.44 -10.42 31.22
N GLU A 124 -9.11 -9.14 31.12
CA GLU A 124 -9.91 -8.14 30.44
C GLU A 124 -9.10 -7.48 29.32
N ASN A 125 -9.78 -7.12 28.24
CA ASN A 125 -9.13 -6.48 27.09
C ASN A 125 -9.23 -4.94 27.23
N PRO A 126 -8.14 -4.23 27.57
CA PRO A 126 -8.17 -2.77 27.75
C PRO A 126 -8.41 -2.01 26.46
N ALA A 127 -8.27 -2.67 25.28
CA ALA A 127 -8.44 -2.02 23.98
C ALA A 127 -9.87 -2.16 23.42
N THR A 128 -10.82 -2.76 24.16
CA THR A 128 -12.21 -2.93 23.69
C THR A 128 -12.82 -1.58 23.32
N GLU A 129 -12.78 -0.63 24.24
CA GLU A 129 -13.35 0.71 24.08
C GLU A 129 -12.37 1.73 23.47
N LEU A 130 -11.18 1.31 23.04
CA LEU A 130 -10.21 2.21 22.43
C LEU A 130 -10.72 2.72 21.07
N GLU A 131 -10.95 4.01 20.94
CA GLU A 131 -11.45 4.61 19.70
C GLU A 131 -10.32 4.95 18.73
N SER A 132 -10.62 4.85 17.43
CA SER A 132 -9.70 5.30 16.38
C SER A 132 -9.87 6.80 16.12
N PRO A 133 -8.76 7.53 15.87
CA PRO A 133 -8.85 8.91 15.42
C PRO A 133 -9.71 9.04 14.16
N LYS A 134 -10.51 10.11 14.08
CA LYS A 134 -11.27 10.41 12.86
C LYS A 134 -10.30 10.64 11.69
N ILE A 135 -10.51 9.89 10.64
CA ILE A 135 -9.76 10.04 9.38
C ILE A 135 -10.64 10.84 8.43
N ASN A 136 -10.25 12.08 8.17
CA ASN A 136 -10.92 12.87 7.15
C ASN A 136 -10.57 12.27 5.77
N GLN A 137 -11.57 11.86 5.03
CA GLN A 137 -11.39 11.43 3.65
C GLN A 137 -10.90 12.63 2.83
N ARG A 138 -9.74 12.48 2.22
CA ARG A 138 -9.21 13.48 1.27
C ARG A 138 -9.63 13.06 -0.13
N ASN A 139 -10.04 14.02 -0.93
CA ASN A 139 -10.27 13.77 -2.35
C ASN A 139 -9.02 13.14 -2.99
N PRO A 140 -9.19 12.17 -3.87
CA PRO A 140 -8.06 11.53 -4.53
C PRO A 140 -7.27 12.56 -5.33
N VAL A 141 -5.96 12.58 -5.13
CA VAL A 141 -5.03 13.36 -5.95
C VAL A 141 -4.71 12.53 -7.19
N TYR A 142 -4.95 13.09 -8.37
CA TYR A 142 -4.73 12.46 -9.67
C TYR A 142 -4.30 13.51 -10.70
N LEU A 143 -3.69 13.05 -11.79
CA LEU A 143 -3.40 13.88 -12.97
C LEU A 143 -4.66 14.04 -13.82
N THR A 144 -4.91 15.23 -14.30
CA THR A 144 -5.91 15.46 -15.36
C THR A 144 -5.51 14.72 -16.63
N LEU A 145 -6.43 14.59 -17.58
CA LEU A 145 -6.14 14.02 -18.91
C LEU A 145 -5.03 14.80 -19.63
N GLY A 146 -5.06 16.13 -19.54
CA GLY A 146 -4.03 17.02 -20.10
C GLY A 146 -2.66 16.77 -19.46
N GLU A 147 -2.56 16.78 -18.14
CA GLU A 147 -1.32 16.49 -17.40
C GLU A 147 -0.78 15.09 -17.69
N SER A 148 -1.67 14.08 -17.82
CA SER A 148 -1.28 12.71 -18.18
C SER A 148 -0.64 12.65 -19.59
N ARG A 149 -1.21 13.37 -20.55
CA ARG A 149 -0.65 13.50 -21.90
C ARG A 149 0.70 14.25 -21.87
N THR A 150 0.77 15.36 -21.15
CA THR A 150 2.02 16.12 -20.97
C THR A 150 3.12 15.23 -20.40
N LEU A 151 2.82 14.43 -19.37
CA LEU A 151 3.78 13.50 -18.78
C LEU A 151 4.33 12.51 -19.83
N LEU A 152 3.48 11.89 -20.64
CA LEU A 152 3.92 10.93 -21.66
C LEU A 152 4.70 11.61 -22.79
N HIS A 153 4.30 12.80 -23.23
CA HIS A 153 4.95 13.53 -24.32
C HIS A 153 6.28 14.20 -23.92
N SER A 154 6.46 14.51 -22.62
CA SER A 154 7.69 15.13 -22.12
C SER A 154 8.85 14.15 -21.94
N MET A 155 8.60 12.83 -22.11
CA MET A 155 9.64 11.82 -21.97
C MET A 155 10.60 11.87 -23.18
N ASP A 156 11.88 12.07 -22.91
CA ASP A 156 12.91 12.23 -23.95
C ASP A 156 13.26 10.86 -24.57
N LYS A 157 12.98 10.73 -25.87
CA LYS A 157 13.27 9.52 -26.66
C LYS A 157 14.76 9.22 -26.81
N SER A 158 15.63 10.20 -26.57
CA SER A 158 17.09 10.02 -26.65
C SER A 158 17.68 9.38 -25.40
N GLU A 159 16.91 9.26 -24.31
CA GLU A 159 17.39 8.65 -23.08
C GLU A 159 17.57 7.14 -23.21
N LYS A 160 18.68 6.61 -22.71
CA LYS A 160 19.06 5.18 -22.79
C LYS A 160 17.98 4.19 -22.35
N ASN A 161 17.08 4.57 -21.44
CA ASN A 161 16.06 3.69 -20.90
C ASN A 161 14.64 4.19 -21.23
N TYR A 162 14.52 4.97 -22.29
CA TYR A 162 13.24 5.60 -22.67
C TYR A 162 12.12 4.58 -22.81
N GLU A 163 12.32 3.51 -23.60
CA GLU A 163 11.27 2.52 -23.87
C GLU A 163 10.79 1.83 -22.61
N ARG A 164 11.72 1.50 -21.70
CA ARG A 164 11.37 0.92 -20.39
C ARG A 164 10.56 1.89 -19.54
N ASP A 165 11.04 3.11 -19.40
CA ASP A 165 10.47 4.11 -18.51
C ASP A 165 9.09 4.56 -19.06
N TYR A 166 8.99 4.72 -20.39
CA TYR A 166 7.73 4.99 -21.09
C TYR A 166 6.71 3.87 -20.90
N CYS A 167 7.12 2.60 -21.05
CA CYS A 167 6.28 1.45 -20.82
C CYS A 167 5.77 1.40 -19.37
N ILE A 168 6.64 1.66 -18.37
CA ILE A 168 6.26 1.72 -16.96
C ILE A 168 5.16 2.77 -16.71
N VAL A 169 5.36 4.00 -17.20
CA VAL A 169 4.39 5.08 -17.01
C VAL A 169 3.08 4.80 -17.75
N THR A 170 3.16 4.28 -18.98
CA THR A 170 2.00 3.89 -19.79
C THR A 170 1.16 2.82 -19.10
N ILE A 171 1.78 1.77 -18.55
CA ILE A 171 1.07 0.73 -17.80
C ILE A 171 0.39 1.30 -16.55
N PHE A 172 1.04 2.18 -15.79
CA PHE A 172 0.38 2.81 -14.64
C PHE A 172 -0.84 3.60 -15.05
N LEU A 173 -0.76 4.41 -16.11
CA LEU A 173 -1.84 5.30 -16.53
C LEU A 173 -2.99 4.57 -17.23
N ASN A 174 -2.73 3.44 -17.89
CA ASN A 174 -3.75 2.70 -18.64
C ASN A 174 -4.34 1.52 -17.85
N CYS A 175 -3.52 0.82 -17.04
CA CYS A 175 -3.95 -0.41 -16.36
C CYS A 175 -4.20 -0.22 -14.87
N GLY A 176 -3.74 0.89 -14.28
CA GLY A 176 -3.93 1.18 -12.86
C GLY A 176 -3.32 0.14 -11.91
N LEU A 177 -2.18 -0.46 -12.25
CA LEU A 177 -1.53 -1.48 -11.45
C LEU A 177 -1.03 -0.94 -10.11
N ARG A 178 -0.95 -1.82 -9.09
CA ARG A 178 -0.17 -1.52 -7.88
C ARG A 178 1.32 -1.57 -8.20
N LEU A 179 2.12 -0.78 -7.49
CA LEU A 179 3.58 -0.75 -7.68
C LEU A 179 4.22 -2.15 -7.56
N SER A 180 3.75 -2.98 -6.63
CA SER A 180 4.21 -4.36 -6.49
C SER A 180 3.80 -5.26 -7.66
N GLU A 181 2.61 -5.08 -8.19
CA GLU A 181 2.11 -5.81 -9.36
C GLU A 181 2.96 -5.48 -10.58
N LEU A 182 3.24 -4.19 -10.83
CA LEU A 182 4.09 -3.76 -11.94
C LEU A 182 5.51 -4.35 -11.84
N CYS A 183 6.15 -4.27 -10.67
CA CYS A 183 7.48 -4.86 -10.47
C CYS A 183 7.48 -6.40 -10.64
N GLY A 184 6.34 -7.04 -10.38
CA GLY A 184 6.17 -8.48 -10.44
C GLY A 184 5.76 -9.03 -11.82
N ILE A 185 5.60 -8.18 -12.84
CA ILE A 185 5.17 -8.66 -14.17
C ILE A 185 6.19 -9.62 -14.73
N ASN A 186 5.70 -10.76 -15.20
CA ASN A 186 6.44 -11.75 -15.98
C ASN A 186 6.02 -11.69 -17.45
N ILE A 187 6.97 -11.83 -18.37
CA ILE A 187 6.71 -11.84 -19.81
C ILE A 187 5.78 -13.00 -20.16
N SER A 188 6.02 -14.19 -19.58
CA SER A 188 5.19 -15.39 -19.78
C SER A 188 3.73 -15.24 -19.34
N ARG A 189 3.41 -14.21 -18.57
CA ARG A 189 2.05 -13.91 -18.09
C ARG A 189 1.30 -12.89 -18.95
N ILE A 190 1.93 -12.42 -20.04
CA ILE A 190 1.30 -11.57 -21.05
C ILE A 190 0.86 -12.49 -22.19
N LYS A 191 -0.44 -12.50 -22.49
CA LYS A 191 -1.03 -13.31 -23.57
C LYS A 191 -2.02 -12.46 -24.35
N ASP A 192 -1.76 -12.27 -25.63
CA ASP A 192 -2.56 -11.42 -26.50
C ASP A 192 -2.78 -10.03 -25.86
N ASP A 193 -4.01 -9.67 -25.54
CA ASP A 193 -4.40 -8.41 -24.92
C ASP A 193 -4.58 -8.52 -23.39
N THR A 194 -4.08 -9.58 -22.75
CA THR A 194 -4.26 -9.82 -21.33
C THR A 194 -2.94 -9.97 -20.58
N LEU A 195 -2.94 -9.52 -19.34
CA LEU A 195 -1.85 -9.66 -18.38
C LEU A 195 -2.38 -10.27 -17.08
N THR A 196 -1.85 -11.40 -16.65
CA THR A 196 -2.15 -11.95 -15.33
C THR A 196 -1.20 -11.35 -14.30
N VAL A 197 -1.74 -10.69 -13.27
CA VAL A 197 -0.98 -10.13 -12.15
C VAL A 197 -1.34 -10.81 -10.85
N ILE A 198 -0.35 -10.88 -9.93
CA ILE A 198 -0.52 -11.42 -8.60
C ILE A 198 -0.69 -10.26 -7.61
N GLY A 199 -1.86 -10.17 -7.02
CA GLY A 199 -2.22 -9.14 -6.06
C GLY A 199 -1.93 -9.52 -4.60
N LYS A 200 -2.53 -8.77 -3.67
CA LYS A 200 -2.43 -9.04 -2.24
C LYS A 200 -3.01 -10.42 -1.90
N GLY A 201 -2.32 -11.16 -1.04
CA GLY A 201 -2.75 -12.51 -0.63
C GLY A 201 -2.55 -13.58 -1.72
N ASN A 202 -1.63 -13.34 -2.66
CA ASN A 202 -1.33 -14.26 -3.77
C ASN A 202 -2.53 -14.53 -4.70
N LYS A 203 -3.50 -13.62 -4.75
CA LYS A 203 -4.67 -13.72 -5.64
C LYS A 203 -4.29 -13.24 -7.03
N GLU A 204 -4.54 -14.08 -8.03
CA GLU A 204 -4.37 -13.72 -9.43
C GLU A 204 -5.58 -12.93 -9.93
N ARG A 205 -5.34 -11.96 -10.82
CA ARG A 205 -6.37 -11.29 -11.61
C ARG A 205 -5.88 -10.99 -13.01
N THR A 206 -6.79 -10.97 -13.95
CA THR A 206 -6.54 -10.57 -15.33
C THR A 206 -6.66 -9.05 -15.46
N VAL A 207 -5.74 -8.45 -16.19
CA VAL A 207 -5.74 -7.04 -16.59
C VAL A 207 -5.76 -7.00 -18.11
N TYR A 208 -6.70 -6.25 -18.68
CA TYR A 208 -6.77 -6.05 -20.13
C TYR A 208 -5.85 -4.92 -20.56
N LEU A 209 -5.13 -5.14 -21.66
CA LEU A 209 -4.14 -4.24 -22.23
C LEU A 209 -4.71 -3.59 -23.48
N ASN A 210 -4.76 -2.27 -23.52
CA ASN A 210 -5.13 -1.56 -24.75
C ASN A 210 -3.93 -1.49 -25.73
N GLN A 211 -4.20 -1.11 -26.97
CA GLN A 211 -3.19 -1.07 -28.04
C GLN A 211 -1.98 -0.21 -27.69
N THR A 212 -2.18 0.92 -27.00
CA THR A 212 -1.08 1.80 -26.56
C THR A 212 -0.15 1.08 -25.57
N THR A 213 -0.72 0.31 -24.66
CA THR A 213 0.05 -0.47 -23.67
C THR A 213 0.80 -1.61 -24.34
N LEU A 214 0.16 -2.33 -25.25
CA LEU A 214 0.79 -3.41 -26.03
C LEU A 214 1.97 -2.88 -26.84
N SER A 215 1.78 -1.79 -27.59
CA SER A 215 2.87 -1.15 -28.35
C SER A 215 4.04 -0.73 -27.47
N ALA A 216 3.76 -0.15 -26.29
CA ALA A 216 4.82 0.24 -25.35
C ALA A 216 5.58 -0.96 -24.78
N ILE A 217 4.91 -2.09 -24.56
CA ILE A 217 5.55 -3.35 -24.14
C ILE A 217 6.43 -3.90 -25.28
N ASP A 218 5.91 -3.96 -26.49
CA ASP A 218 6.63 -4.48 -27.65
C ASP A 218 7.88 -3.65 -27.96
N ASP A 219 7.78 -2.33 -27.92
CA ASP A 219 8.92 -1.45 -28.15
C ASP A 219 10.00 -1.62 -27.06
N TYR A 220 9.59 -1.79 -25.81
CA TYR A 220 10.54 -2.09 -24.76
C TYR A 220 11.17 -3.48 -24.92
N LEU A 221 10.42 -4.51 -25.29
CA LEU A 221 10.93 -5.86 -25.49
C LEU A 221 11.99 -5.92 -26.60
N LYS A 222 11.89 -5.10 -27.68
CA LYS A 222 12.89 -5.00 -28.76
C LYS A 222 14.26 -4.55 -28.25
N VAL A 223 14.31 -3.69 -27.22
CA VAL A 223 15.55 -3.12 -26.68
C VAL A 223 15.97 -3.73 -25.34
N ARG A 224 15.13 -4.61 -24.79
CA ARG A 224 15.37 -5.26 -23.50
C ARG A 224 16.52 -6.29 -23.62
N ASP A 225 17.69 -5.96 -23.06
CA ASP A 225 18.82 -6.87 -23.00
C ASP A 225 18.75 -7.75 -21.73
N ALA A 226 18.54 -9.05 -21.93
CA ALA A 226 18.52 -10.07 -20.88
C ALA A 226 19.82 -10.89 -20.78
N SER A 227 20.84 -10.57 -21.56
CA SER A 227 22.07 -11.37 -21.67
C SER A 227 22.82 -11.50 -20.34
N LYS A 228 22.75 -10.47 -19.49
CA LYS A 228 23.41 -10.41 -18.17
C LYS A 228 22.47 -10.63 -17.00
N VAL A 229 21.21 -10.97 -17.27
CA VAL A 229 20.19 -11.15 -16.22
C VAL A 229 20.28 -12.55 -15.66
N ALA A 230 20.21 -12.68 -14.32
CA ALA A 230 20.19 -13.98 -13.66
C ALA A 230 18.99 -14.82 -14.13
N GLU A 231 19.14 -16.16 -14.20
CA GLU A 231 18.09 -17.08 -14.69
C GLU A 231 16.74 -16.85 -13.98
N SER A 232 16.76 -16.61 -12.67
CA SER A 232 15.57 -16.32 -11.85
C SER A 232 14.78 -15.09 -12.30
N ASP A 233 15.44 -14.13 -12.95
CA ASP A 233 14.86 -12.85 -13.34
C ASP A 233 14.66 -12.70 -14.86
N LYS A 234 15.02 -13.70 -15.65
CA LYS A 234 14.90 -13.67 -17.14
C LYS A 234 13.47 -13.42 -17.60
N ASP A 235 12.50 -13.99 -16.90
CA ASP A 235 11.07 -13.82 -17.20
C ASP A 235 10.48 -12.48 -16.70
N ALA A 236 11.24 -11.70 -15.92
CA ALA A 236 10.76 -10.41 -15.48
C ALA A 236 10.61 -9.44 -16.65
N LEU A 237 9.44 -8.80 -16.81
CA LEU A 237 9.26 -7.79 -17.88
C LEU A 237 10.26 -6.65 -17.69
N PHE A 238 10.34 -6.04 -16.50
CA PHE A 238 11.18 -4.88 -16.23
C PHE A 238 12.49 -5.26 -15.55
N ILE A 239 13.59 -4.87 -16.20
CA ILE A 239 14.96 -5.09 -15.72
C ILE A 239 15.57 -3.77 -15.26
N SER A 240 16.23 -3.80 -14.10
CA SER A 240 16.98 -2.68 -13.56
C SER A 240 18.34 -2.50 -14.25
N SER A 241 18.98 -1.33 -14.04
CA SER A 241 20.37 -1.10 -14.50
C SER A 241 21.40 -2.05 -13.89
N LYS A 242 21.02 -2.81 -12.85
CA LYS A 242 21.85 -3.85 -12.22
C LYS A 242 21.57 -5.27 -12.74
N ASN A 243 20.87 -5.40 -13.87
CA ASN A 243 20.52 -6.66 -14.53
C ASN A 243 19.70 -7.64 -13.67
N ASN A 244 18.85 -7.15 -12.79
CA ASN A 244 17.87 -7.95 -12.04
C ASN A 244 16.48 -7.34 -12.17
N ARG A 245 15.47 -8.08 -11.76
CA ARG A 245 14.08 -7.58 -11.70
C ARG A 245 14.05 -6.21 -11.07
N ILE A 246 13.31 -5.28 -11.67
CA ILE A 246 13.18 -3.93 -11.15
C ILE A 246 12.51 -3.93 -9.78
N ASN A 247 13.03 -3.14 -8.85
CA ASN A 247 12.46 -2.99 -7.52
C ASN A 247 11.60 -1.73 -7.39
N LYS A 248 10.78 -1.69 -6.34
CA LYS A 248 9.84 -0.59 -6.07
C LYS A 248 10.52 0.78 -6.03
N ARG A 249 11.67 0.90 -5.33
CA ARG A 249 12.42 2.17 -5.21
C ARG A 249 12.93 2.68 -6.55
N SER A 250 13.33 1.77 -7.44
CA SER A 250 13.76 2.13 -8.80
C SER A 250 12.59 2.70 -9.61
N VAL A 251 11.41 2.07 -9.55
CA VAL A 251 10.20 2.56 -10.22
C VAL A 251 9.74 3.90 -9.64
N GLU A 252 9.74 4.06 -8.32
CA GLU A 252 9.42 5.34 -7.68
C GLU A 252 10.34 6.47 -8.16
N ARG A 253 11.64 6.20 -8.28
CA ARG A 253 12.63 7.15 -8.78
C ARG A 253 12.42 7.49 -10.27
N ILE A 254 12.06 6.49 -11.10
CA ILE A 254 11.73 6.70 -12.51
C ILE A 254 10.50 7.62 -12.62
N VAL A 255 9.41 7.29 -11.93
CA VAL A 255 8.19 8.10 -11.94
C VAL A 255 8.49 9.52 -11.46
N LYS A 256 9.21 9.69 -10.35
CA LYS A 256 9.58 11.01 -9.82
C LYS A 256 10.39 11.83 -10.83
N LYS A 257 11.33 11.20 -11.54
CA LYS A 257 12.13 11.84 -12.59
C LYS A 257 11.26 12.39 -13.70
N HIS A 258 10.37 11.58 -14.27
CA HIS A 258 9.55 11.98 -15.41
C HIS A 258 8.42 12.95 -15.03
N ILE A 259 7.84 12.83 -13.84
CA ILE A 259 6.92 13.84 -13.29
C ILE A 259 7.59 15.21 -13.20
N LYS A 260 8.84 15.26 -12.70
CA LYS A 260 9.60 16.52 -12.62
C LYS A 260 9.95 17.06 -14.00
N ALA A 261 10.35 16.21 -14.94
CA ALA A 261 10.65 16.60 -16.32
C ALA A 261 9.43 17.19 -17.06
N ALA A 262 8.23 16.69 -16.72
CA ALA A 262 6.96 17.21 -17.23
C ALA A 262 6.54 18.55 -16.59
N GLY A 263 7.34 19.14 -15.70
CA GLY A 263 6.99 20.37 -14.98
C GLY A 263 5.92 20.16 -13.89
N LEU A 264 5.65 18.92 -13.50
CA LEU A 264 4.64 18.57 -12.50
C LEU A 264 5.27 18.39 -11.10
N ASP A 265 4.45 18.52 -10.05
CA ASP A 265 4.90 18.38 -8.68
C ASP A 265 5.24 16.91 -8.34
N SER A 266 6.54 16.62 -8.28
CA SER A 266 7.06 15.27 -8.05
C SER A 266 6.88 14.75 -6.61
N ASP A 267 6.51 15.60 -5.66
CA ASP A 267 6.20 15.19 -4.29
C ASP A 267 4.71 14.88 -4.13
N LYS A 268 3.89 15.49 -4.98
CA LYS A 268 2.45 15.24 -5.07
C LYS A 268 2.12 13.96 -5.84
N TYR A 269 2.80 13.67 -6.95
CA TYR A 269 2.48 12.56 -7.84
C TYR A 269 3.47 11.40 -7.71
N THR A 270 2.98 10.28 -7.21
CA THR A 270 3.72 9.03 -6.97
C THR A 270 3.12 7.88 -7.81
N PRO A 271 3.74 6.70 -7.92
CA PRO A 271 3.13 5.54 -8.59
C PRO A 271 1.71 5.24 -8.11
N HIS A 272 1.43 5.40 -6.83
CA HIS A 272 0.09 5.23 -6.28
C HIS A 272 -0.89 6.29 -6.81
N LYS A 273 -0.42 7.52 -7.03
CA LYS A 273 -1.24 8.60 -7.63
C LYS A 273 -1.46 8.40 -9.12
N LEU A 274 -0.50 7.80 -9.85
CA LEU A 274 -0.73 7.39 -11.25
C LEU A 274 -1.81 6.30 -11.35
N ARG A 275 -1.84 5.34 -10.41
CA ARG A 275 -2.96 4.40 -10.32
C ARG A 275 -4.30 5.09 -10.02
N HIS A 276 -4.31 6.08 -9.13
CA HIS A 276 -5.50 6.92 -8.91
C HIS A 276 -5.91 7.67 -10.17
N THR A 277 -4.94 8.16 -10.93
CA THR A 277 -5.18 8.80 -12.23
C THR A 277 -5.87 7.85 -13.19
N ALA A 278 -5.33 6.64 -13.40
CA ALA A 278 -5.93 5.63 -14.26
C ALA A 278 -7.40 5.36 -13.86
N ALA A 279 -7.63 5.10 -12.57
CA ALA A 279 -8.96 4.84 -12.04
C ALA A 279 -9.93 6.00 -12.28
N THR A 280 -9.50 7.23 -12.01
CA THR A 280 -10.32 8.44 -12.19
C THR A 280 -10.62 8.69 -13.67
N LEU A 281 -9.64 8.53 -14.55
CA LEU A 281 -9.82 8.72 -15.99
C LEU A 281 -10.77 7.66 -16.59
N MET A 282 -10.63 6.38 -16.18
CA MET A 282 -11.56 5.30 -16.58
C MET A 282 -12.98 5.61 -16.11
N TYR A 283 -13.15 6.05 -14.87
CA TYR A 283 -14.44 6.38 -14.30
C TYR A 283 -15.07 7.59 -15.00
N LYS A 284 -14.31 8.70 -15.18
CA LYS A 284 -14.82 9.96 -15.75
C LYS A 284 -15.06 9.90 -17.26
N HIS A 285 -14.14 9.30 -18.00
CA HIS A 285 -14.10 9.37 -19.46
C HIS A 285 -14.30 8.02 -20.14
N GLY A 286 -14.16 6.90 -19.41
CA GLY A 286 -14.26 5.54 -19.96
C GLY A 286 -15.64 4.91 -19.80
N ASN A 287 -16.62 5.62 -19.26
CA ASN A 287 -17.97 5.09 -18.98
C ASN A 287 -18.01 3.81 -18.13
N VAL A 288 -16.97 3.58 -17.34
CA VAL A 288 -16.84 2.40 -16.48
C VAL A 288 -17.66 2.59 -15.20
N ASP A 289 -18.53 1.65 -14.86
CA ASP A 289 -19.25 1.68 -13.59
C ASP A 289 -18.33 1.32 -12.41
N ILE A 290 -18.78 1.60 -11.18
CA ILE A 290 -17.96 1.47 -9.97
C ILE A 290 -17.59 0.02 -9.64
N ARG A 291 -18.41 -0.97 -10.00
CA ARG A 291 -18.13 -2.40 -9.78
C ARG A 291 -17.10 -2.90 -10.78
N SER A 292 -17.27 -2.59 -12.05
CA SER A 292 -16.29 -2.87 -13.09
C SER A 292 -14.95 -2.23 -12.78
N LEU A 293 -14.96 -0.98 -12.28
CA LEU A 293 -13.73 -0.31 -11.83
C LEU A 293 -13.09 -1.01 -10.62
N GLN A 294 -13.89 -1.50 -9.67
CA GLN A 294 -13.42 -2.29 -8.54
C GLN A 294 -12.67 -3.55 -9.01
N ASP A 295 -13.24 -4.28 -9.97
CA ASP A 295 -12.67 -5.50 -10.53
C ASP A 295 -11.38 -5.21 -11.31
N ILE A 296 -11.38 -4.19 -12.19
CA ILE A 296 -10.19 -3.73 -12.93
C ILE A 296 -9.04 -3.43 -11.97
N LEU A 297 -9.32 -2.71 -10.88
CA LEU A 297 -8.31 -2.34 -9.89
C LEU A 297 -7.96 -3.49 -8.94
N GLY A 298 -8.79 -4.52 -8.79
CA GLY A 298 -8.64 -5.59 -7.82
C GLY A 298 -8.74 -5.07 -6.38
N HIS A 299 -9.78 -4.28 -6.08
CA HIS A 299 -10.10 -3.84 -4.73
C HIS A 299 -11.00 -4.86 -4.03
N GLU A 300 -10.55 -5.40 -2.89
CA GLU A 300 -11.34 -6.33 -2.08
C GLU A 300 -12.60 -5.67 -1.49
N ASN A 301 -12.56 -4.36 -1.24
CA ASN A 301 -13.66 -3.61 -0.66
C ASN A 301 -14.07 -2.46 -1.58
N ILE A 302 -15.35 -2.36 -1.86
CA ILE A 302 -15.94 -1.31 -2.71
C ILE A 302 -15.69 0.10 -2.14
N SER A 303 -15.61 0.24 -0.81
CA SER A 303 -15.30 1.52 -0.16
C SER A 303 -13.97 2.13 -0.62
N THR A 304 -13.03 1.30 -1.05
CA THR A 304 -11.75 1.75 -1.62
C THR A 304 -11.92 2.34 -3.02
N THR A 305 -13.00 1.96 -3.72
CA THR A 305 -13.32 2.45 -5.07
C THR A 305 -14.30 3.61 -5.02
N GLN A 306 -15.14 3.71 -3.99
CA GLN A 306 -16.09 4.81 -3.80
C GLN A 306 -15.43 6.19 -3.71
N ILE A 307 -14.13 6.28 -3.40
CA ILE A 307 -13.40 7.56 -3.42
C ILE A 307 -13.41 8.24 -4.79
N TYR A 308 -13.65 7.49 -5.87
CA TYR A 308 -13.73 8.03 -7.23
C TYR A 308 -15.13 8.56 -7.59
N THR A 309 -16.17 8.19 -6.85
CA THR A 309 -17.55 8.69 -7.10
C THR A 309 -17.73 10.15 -6.67
N HIS A 310 -16.95 10.63 -5.71
CA HIS A 310 -17.00 12.04 -5.27
C HIS A 310 -16.38 13.04 -6.26
N VAL A 311 -15.87 12.56 -7.39
CA VAL A 311 -15.14 13.39 -8.35
C VAL A 311 -16.02 13.88 -9.49
N ASP A 312 -17.34 13.51 -9.53
CA ASP A 312 -18.13 13.68 -10.73
C ASP A 312 -19.55 14.23 -10.51
N ASP A 313 -19.64 15.53 -10.17
CA ASP A 313 -20.90 16.28 -10.19
C ASP A 313 -21.50 16.38 -11.61
N GLU A 314 -20.66 16.30 -12.64
CA GLU A 314 -21.07 16.39 -14.04
C GLU A 314 -21.88 15.15 -14.46
N ARG A 315 -21.41 13.96 -14.06
CA ARG A 315 -22.10 12.68 -14.30
C ARG A 315 -23.47 12.61 -13.63
N LEU A 316 -23.57 13.15 -12.41
CA LEU A 316 -24.86 13.25 -11.71
C LEU A 316 -25.82 14.17 -12.46
N ARG A 317 -25.34 15.29 -12.99
CA ARG A 317 -26.15 16.21 -13.83
C ARG A 317 -26.56 15.56 -15.15
N GLU A 318 -25.64 14.82 -15.80
CA GLU A 318 -25.97 14.10 -17.05
C GLU A 318 -27.00 13.00 -16.81
N ALA A 319 -26.83 12.22 -15.71
CA ALA A 319 -27.80 11.18 -15.34
C ALA A 319 -29.22 11.76 -15.11
N VAL A 320 -29.31 12.92 -14.46
CA VAL A 320 -30.59 13.61 -14.27
C VAL A 320 -31.13 14.12 -15.61
N LYS A 321 -30.28 14.69 -16.49
CA LYS A 321 -30.68 15.15 -17.82
C LYS A 321 -31.13 14.03 -18.76
N SER A 322 -30.53 12.84 -18.60
CA SER A 322 -30.87 11.66 -19.43
C SER A 322 -32.10 10.90 -18.93
N ASN A 323 -32.80 11.40 -17.90
CA ASN A 323 -34.08 10.83 -17.48
C ASN A 323 -35.08 10.90 -18.65
N PRO A 324 -35.67 9.78 -19.08
CA PRO A 324 -36.61 9.77 -20.21
C PRO A 324 -37.76 10.75 -20.04
N LEU A 325 -38.18 11.02 -18.81
CA LEU A 325 -39.25 11.98 -18.51
C LEU A 325 -38.83 13.45 -18.71
N ASN A 326 -37.53 13.74 -18.91
CA ASN A 326 -37.04 15.10 -19.18
C ASN A 326 -37.29 15.53 -20.64
N GLN A 327 -37.76 14.64 -21.51
CA GLN A 327 -38.05 14.90 -22.92
C GLN A 327 -39.55 15.05 -23.23
N ASP A 328 -40.42 14.85 -22.22
CA ASP A 328 -41.84 15.08 -22.39
C ASP A 328 -42.21 16.57 -22.18
N GLU A 329 -41.85 17.41 -23.16
CA GLU A 329 -42.45 18.77 -23.31
C GLU A 329 -43.90 18.75 -23.83
N THR A 330 -44.60 17.64 -23.62
CA THR A 330 -46.03 17.52 -24.06
C THR A 330 -46.89 16.94 -22.93
N ILE A 331 -47.15 17.76 -21.90
CA ILE A 331 -48.37 17.66 -21.09
C ILE A 331 -49.00 19.05 -20.98
#